data_ab7640a8d793304c1ae8a200bdadca46
#
_entry.id   ab7640a8d793304c1ae8a200bdadca46
#
_cell.length_a   1.000
_cell.length_b   1.000
_cell.length_c   1.000
_cell.angle_alpha   90.00
_cell.angle_beta   90.00
_cell.angle_gamma   90.00
#
_symmetry.space_group_name_H-M   'P 1'
#
loop_
_entity.id
_entity.type
_entity.pdbx_description
1 polymer ?
#
loop_
_entity_poly.entity_id
_entity_poly.type
_entity_poly.pdbx_seq_one_letter_code
_entity_poly.pdbx_strand_id
1 'polypeptide(L)'
;MKFLLSTFLVCLIFSGAGAQTNRLYIAHYNVENLFDTIDQPETEDSDFTPAGKLNWTQERLNLKKQKIAQVVCAMNSGKGPDVLGLCEVENRAVVEELLSQFSQTKHKYGIIH
;
A
#
# COMPACT_ATOMS: atom_id res chain seq x y z
N MET A 1 -67.86 32.08 -18.32
CA MET A 1 -66.73 31.45 -19.05
C MET A 1 -65.48 31.59 -18.15
N LYS A 2 -65.15 30.55 -17.47
CA LYS A 2 -63.97 30.55 -16.50
C LYS A 2 -62.77 29.92 -17.19
N PHE A 3 -61.75 30.72 -17.49
CA PHE A 3 -60.51 30.25 -18.04
C PHE A 3 -59.65 29.68 -16.88
N LEU A 4 -59.43 28.34 -16.83
CA LEU A 4 -58.47 27.66 -15.95
C LEU A 4 -57.12 27.80 -16.62
N LEU A 5 -56.22 28.61 -15.99
CA LEU A 5 -54.85 28.72 -16.38
C LEU A 5 -54.10 27.60 -15.67
N SER A 6 -53.79 26.52 -16.40
CA SER A 6 -53.00 25.40 -15.91
C SER A 6 -51.51 25.78 -15.98
N THR A 7 -50.92 26.09 -14.82
CA THR A 7 -49.49 26.35 -14.68
C THR A 7 -48.73 25.03 -14.68
N PHE A 8 -48.09 24.70 -15.79
CA PHE A 8 -47.18 23.53 -15.87
C PHE A 8 -45.85 23.88 -15.19
N LEU A 9 -45.67 23.40 -13.98
CA LEU A 9 -44.40 23.49 -13.26
C LEU A 9 -43.43 22.43 -13.80
N VAL A 10 -42.52 22.85 -14.68
CA VAL A 10 -41.45 21.99 -15.18
C VAL A 10 -40.37 21.95 -14.12
N CYS A 11 -40.32 20.87 -13.33
CA CYS A 11 -39.18 20.55 -12.47
C CYS A 11 -37.99 20.11 -13.33
N LEU A 12 -37.05 21.00 -13.59
CA LEU A 12 -35.72 20.68 -14.11
C LEU A 12 -34.95 19.93 -13.03
N ILE A 13 -34.91 18.59 -13.11
CA ILE A 13 -34.03 17.76 -12.30
C ILE A 13 -32.61 17.93 -12.90
N PHE A 14 -31.82 18.82 -12.31
CA PHE A 14 -30.39 18.86 -12.57
C PHE A 14 -29.78 17.57 -11.96
N SER A 15 -29.69 16.53 -12.75
CA SER A 15 -28.81 15.41 -12.46
C SER A 15 -27.35 15.92 -12.54
N GLY A 16 -26.81 16.34 -11.40
CA GLY A 16 -25.40 16.65 -11.30
C GLY A 16 -24.59 15.42 -11.66
N ALA A 17 -24.11 15.35 -12.89
CA ALA A 17 -23.07 14.39 -13.28
C ALA A 17 -21.83 14.75 -12.49
N GLY A 18 -21.70 14.16 -11.29
CA GLY A 18 -20.48 14.23 -10.52
C GLY A 18 -19.38 13.59 -11.36
N ALA A 19 -18.44 14.40 -11.85
CA ALA A 19 -17.24 13.89 -12.50
C ALA A 19 -16.52 12.99 -11.47
N GLN A 20 -16.55 11.68 -11.70
CA GLN A 20 -15.81 10.72 -10.90
C GLN A 20 -14.33 10.92 -11.21
N THR A 21 -13.64 11.70 -10.40
CA THR A 21 -12.19 11.88 -10.51
C THR A 21 -11.52 10.63 -10.01
N ASN A 22 -11.01 9.81 -10.90
CA ASN A 22 -10.10 8.71 -10.54
C ASN A 22 -8.81 9.33 -10.01
N ARG A 23 -8.60 9.25 -8.69
CA ARG A 23 -7.38 9.70 -8.03
C ARG A 23 -6.55 8.48 -7.70
N LEU A 24 -5.28 8.49 -8.10
CA LEU A 24 -4.29 7.51 -7.69
C LEU A 24 -3.52 8.05 -6.48
N TYR A 25 -3.38 7.21 -5.47
CA TYR A 25 -2.54 7.47 -4.32
C TYR A 25 -1.21 6.73 -4.51
N ILE A 26 -0.16 7.47 -4.80
CA ILE A 26 1.19 6.93 -5.00
C ILE A 26 2.01 7.25 -3.76
N ALA A 27 2.64 6.23 -3.18
CA ALA A 27 3.52 6.37 -2.03
C ALA A 27 4.93 5.87 -2.35
N HIS A 28 5.91 6.48 -1.70
CA HIS A 28 7.29 6.03 -1.68
C HIS A 28 7.73 5.89 -0.23
N TYR A 29 8.37 4.74 0.11
CA TYR A 29 8.78 4.46 1.47
C TYR A 29 10.16 3.81 1.50
N ASN A 30 11.12 4.46 2.14
CA ASN A 30 12.39 3.84 2.47
C ASN A 30 12.17 3.00 3.73
N VAL A 31 12.34 1.68 3.62
CA VAL A 31 12.10 0.73 4.71
C VAL A 31 13.35 0.42 5.54
N GLU A 32 14.47 1.12 5.24
CA GLU A 32 15.71 1.03 6.00
C GLU A 32 16.23 -0.42 6.14
N ASN A 33 16.78 -0.95 5.06
CA ASN A 33 17.41 -2.28 5.05
C ASN A 33 16.45 -3.43 5.40
N LEU A 34 15.49 -3.68 4.55
CA LEU A 34 14.64 -4.86 4.63
C LEU A 34 15.37 -6.06 4.01
N PHE A 35 16.14 -6.76 4.82
CA PHE A 35 16.89 -7.96 4.47
C PHE A 35 16.20 -9.20 5.00
N ASP A 36 16.38 -10.34 4.33
CA ASP A 36 16.03 -11.63 4.91
C ASP A 36 17.08 -12.04 5.96
N THR A 37 17.11 -13.28 6.40
CA THR A 37 18.02 -13.76 7.43
C THR A 37 19.08 -14.73 6.89
N ILE A 38 19.20 -14.82 5.56
CA ILE A 38 20.04 -15.78 4.84
C ILE A 38 21.27 -15.04 4.30
N ASP A 39 22.46 -15.51 4.65
CA ASP A 39 23.72 -15.01 4.10
C ASP A 39 23.86 -15.45 2.64
N GLN A 40 23.89 -14.51 1.72
CA GLN A 40 23.98 -14.78 0.28
C GLN A 40 25.43 -14.58 -0.19
N PRO A 41 26.07 -15.58 -0.83
CA PRO A 41 27.50 -15.52 -1.16
C PRO A 41 27.92 -14.35 -2.06
N GLU A 42 26.99 -13.77 -2.80
CA GLU A 42 27.23 -12.69 -3.74
C GLU A 42 26.82 -11.30 -3.23
N THR A 43 26.35 -11.22 -1.99
CA THR A 43 25.84 -10.00 -1.37
C THR A 43 26.57 -9.73 -0.06
N GLU A 44 26.88 -8.48 0.25
CA GLU A 44 27.49 -8.09 1.53
C GLU A 44 26.40 -7.94 2.60
N ASP A 45 25.73 -9.04 2.95
CA ASP A 45 24.58 -9.07 3.86
C ASP A 45 24.83 -9.89 5.14
N SER A 46 26.05 -10.39 5.35
CA SER A 46 26.43 -11.21 6.51
C SER A 46 26.09 -10.58 7.87
N ASP A 47 26.04 -9.25 7.95
CA ASP A 47 25.61 -8.54 9.16
C ASP A 47 24.12 -8.73 9.46
N PHE A 48 23.30 -9.04 8.43
CA PHE A 48 21.85 -9.23 8.52
C PHE A 48 21.45 -10.71 8.69
N THR A 49 22.24 -11.45 9.44
CA THR A 49 21.96 -12.85 9.79
C THR A 49 21.83 -13.03 11.30
N PRO A 50 21.26 -14.14 11.78
CA PRO A 50 21.18 -14.42 13.22
C PRO A 50 22.53 -14.46 13.93
N ALA A 51 23.59 -14.90 13.24
CA ALA A 51 24.96 -14.92 13.74
C ALA A 51 25.76 -13.66 13.38
N GLY A 52 25.23 -12.79 12.56
CA GLY A 52 25.87 -11.55 12.12
C GLY A 52 25.89 -10.48 13.20
N LYS A 53 26.60 -9.40 12.90
CA LYS A 53 26.80 -8.26 13.81
C LYS A 53 25.51 -7.65 14.33
N LEU A 54 24.46 -7.62 13.50
CA LEU A 54 23.17 -7.05 13.85
C LEU A 54 22.25 -8.02 14.59
N ASN A 55 22.67 -9.29 14.75
CA ASN A 55 21.84 -10.35 15.34
C ASN A 55 20.41 -10.31 14.72
N TRP A 56 20.35 -10.37 13.37
CA TRP A 56 19.14 -10.21 12.59
C TRP A 56 18.36 -11.53 12.53
N THR A 57 17.51 -11.74 13.54
CA THR A 57 16.72 -12.97 13.66
C THR A 57 15.41 -12.87 12.88
N GLN A 58 14.80 -14.04 12.60
CA GLN A 58 13.48 -14.11 11.95
C GLN A 58 12.40 -13.35 12.75
N GLU A 59 12.50 -13.32 14.07
CA GLU A 59 11.56 -12.54 14.91
C GLU A 59 11.69 -11.04 14.67
N ARG A 60 12.92 -10.55 14.56
CA ARG A 60 13.17 -9.13 14.25
C ARG A 60 12.70 -8.77 12.86
N LEU A 61 12.93 -9.62 11.88
CA LEU A 61 12.42 -9.44 10.53
C LEU A 61 10.89 -9.41 10.51
N ASN A 62 10.24 -10.35 11.20
CA ASN A 62 8.78 -10.40 11.29
C ASN A 62 8.21 -9.14 11.95
N LEU A 63 8.80 -8.68 13.04
CA LEU A 63 8.40 -7.45 13.71
C LEU A 63 8.55 -6.23 12.78
N LYS A 64 9.64 -6.15 12.03
CA LYS A 64 9.87 -5.09 11.06
C LYS A 64 8.81 -5.11 9.95
N LYS A 65 8.54 -6.28 9.36
CA LYS A 65 7.48 -6.44 8.34
C LYS A 65 6.11 -6.00 8.87
N GLN A 66 5.77 -6.38 10.10
CA GLN A 66 4.51 -5.96 10.73
C GLN A 66 4.42 -4.43 10.89
N LYS A 67 5.49 -3.78 11.33
CA LYS A 67 5.52 -2.31 11.47
C LYS A 67 5.38 -1.60 10.12
N ILE A 68 6.09 -2.08 9.09
CA ILE A 68 5.96 -1.55 7.73
C ILE A 68 4.51 -1.73 7.24
N ALA A 69 3.92 -2.90 7.43
CA ALA A 69 2.55 -3.19 7.03
C ALA A 69 1.54 -2.27 7.75
N GLN A 70 1.72 -2.00 9.03
CA GLN A 70 0.87 -1.06 9.77
C GLN A 70 0.90 0.33 9.14
N VAL A 71 2.09 0.84 8.78
CA VAL A 71 2.23 2.15 8.14
C VAL A 71 1.55 2.14 6.77
N VAL A 72 1.84 1.16 5.93
CA VAL A 72 1.29 1.07 4.57
C VAL A 72 -0.23 0.92 4.59
N CYS A 73 -0.75 0.06 5.47
CA CYS A 73 -2.20 -0.15 5.59
C CYS A 73 -2.94 1.11 6.10
N ALA A 74 -2.27 1.97 6.88
CA ALA A 74 -2.86 3.23 7.34
C ALA A 74 -2.89 4.33 6.26
N MET A 75 -2.08 4.22 5.20
CA MET A 75 -2.06 5.19 4.12
C MET A 75 -3.43 5.27 3.41
N ASN A 76 -3.68 6.39 2.74
CA ASN A 76 -4.91 6.61 1.97
C ASN A 76 -6.18 6.33 2.79
N SER A 77 -6.22 6.83 4.01
CA SER A 77 -7.35 6.64 4.95
C SER A 77 -7.67 5.15 5.20
N GLY A 78 -6.66 4.32 5.36
CA GLY A 78 -6.79 2.90 5.66
C GLY A 78 -7.04 2.00 4.45
N LYS A 79 -6.93 2.53 3.23
CA LYS A 79 -7.10 1.74 1.99
C LYS A 79 -5.79 1.17 1.46
N GLY A 80 -4.67 1.73 1.90
CA GLY A 80 -3.36 1.51 1.30
C GLY A 80 -3.15 2.34 0.02
N PRO A 81 -1.92 2.48 -0.45
CA PRO A 81 -1.61 3.17 -1.70
C PRO A 81 -2.01 2.32 -2.92
N ASP A 82 -2.32 2.97 -4.04
CA ASP A 82 -2.54 2.29 -5.32
C ASP A 82 -1.22 1.83 -5.94
N VAL A 83 -0.15 2.62 -5.73
CA VAL A 83 1.22 2.30 -6.12
C VAL A 83 2.14 2.57 -4.93
N LEU A 84 2.97 1.58 -4.58
CA LEU A 84 3.95 1.69 -3.51
C LEU A 84 5.36 1.43 -4.04
N GLY A 85 6.20 2.45 -4.01
CA GLY A 85 7.65 2.32 -4.21
C GLY A 85 8.35 2.04 -2.88
N LEU A 86 9.14 0.98 -2.83
CA LEU A 86 9.98 0.64 -1.68
C LEU A 86 11.45 0.84 -2.03
N CYS A 87 12.22 1.36 -1.08
CA CYS A 87 13.68 1.46 -1.14
C CYS A 87 14.33 0.66 -0.03
N GLU A 88 15.58 0.28 -0.28
CA GLU A 88 16.40 -0.51 0.65
C GLU A 88 15.77 -1.87 0.97
N VAL A 89 15.39 -2.55 -0.08
CA VAL A 89 14.87 -3.92 -0.05
C VAL A 89 15.87 -4.83 -0.72
N GLU A 90 16.22 -5.91 -0.07
CA GLU A 90 17.25 -6.82 -0.55
C GLU A 90 16.81 -7.60 -1.81
N ASN A 91 15.70 -8.28 -1.73
CA ASN A 91 15.27 -9.19 -2.79
C ASN A 91 13.73 -9.28 -2.90
N ARG A 92 13.28 -9.92 -3.99
CA ARG A 92 11.87 -10.13 -4.26
C ARG A 92 11.17 -10.98 -3.18
N ALA A 93 11.85 -12.01 -2.65
CA ALA A 93 11.26 -12.93 -1.69
C ALA A 93 10.85 -12.21 -0.39
N VAL A 94 11.69 -11.31 0.13
CA VAL A 94 11.35 -10.55 1.33
C VAL A 94 10.18 -9.57 1.09
N VAL A 95 10.01 -9.08 -0.15
CA VAL A 95 8.82 -8.28 -0.51
C VAL A 95 7.55 -9.13 -0.56
N GLU A 96 7.62 -10.33 -1.09
CA GLU A 96 6.49 -11.28 -1.11
C GLU A 96 6.03 -11.61 0.31
N GLU A 97 6.98 -11.83 1.22
CA GLU A 97 6.68 -12.01 2.64
C GLU A 97 6.07 -10.76 3.29
N LEU A 98 6.57 -9.55 2.95
CA LEU A 98 6.00 -8.30 3.42
C LEU A 98 4.55 -8.15 2.93
N LEU A 99 4.27 -8.44 1.66
CA LEU A 99 2.91 -8.34 1.10
C LEU A 99 1.92 -9.26 1.82
N SER A 100 2.36 -10.41 2.32
CA SER A 100 1.49 -11.31 3.09
C SER A 100 0.92 -10.66 4.36
N GLN A 101 1.57 -9.57 4.84
CA GLN A 101 1.13 -8.81 6.00
C GLN A 101 0.09 -7.71 5.67
N PHE A 102 -0.19 -7.46 4.38
CA PHE A 102 -1.11 -6.39 3.93
C PHE A 102 -2.58 -6.84 3.92
N SER A 103 -2.98 -7.63 4.88
CA SER A 103 -4.33 -8.23 4.96
C SER A 103 -5.47 -7.21 5.05
N GLN A 104 -5.18 -5.98 5.44
CA GLN A 104 -6.19 -4.91 5.66
C GLN A 104 -6.32 -3.97 4.45
N THR A 105 -5.49 -4.07 3.43
CA THR A 105 -5.63 -3.24 2.24
C THR A 105 -6.71 -3.77 1.31
N LYS A 106 -7.37 -2.88 0.58
CA LYS A 106 -8.33 -3.27 -0.47
C LYS A 106 -7.65 -3.77 -1.75
N HIS A 107 -6.34 -3.53 -1.87
CA HIS A 107 -5.58 -3.79 -3.08
C HIS A 107 -4.88 -5.16 -3.03
N LYS A 108 -4.87 -5.84 -4.17
CA LYS A 108 -3.96 -6.95 -4.42
C LYS A 108 -2.77 -6.40 -5.20
N TYR A 109 -1.62 -6.38 -4.57
CA TYR A 109 -0.41 -5.85 -5.20
C TYR A 109 0.27 -6.89 -6.07
N GLY A 110 0.69 -6.46 -7.26
CA GLY A 110 1.72 -7.15 -8.04
C GLY A 110 3.10 -6.55 -7.71
N ILE A 111 4.16 -7.34 -7.85
CA ILE A 111 5.53 -6.91 -7.58
C ILE A 111 6.27 -6.71 -8.90
N ILE A 112 6.94 -5.56 -9.04
CA ILE A 112 7.97 -5.29 -10.03
C ILE A 112 9.26 -5.08 -9.23
N HIS A 113 10.27 -5.95 -9.46
CA HIS A 113 11.55 -5.93 -8.74
C HIS A 113 12.70 -6.15 -9.72
#